data_0aa76bfd728f3afac91876975017a522
#
_entry.id   0aa76bfd728f3afac91876975017a522
#
_cell.length_a   1.000
_cell.length_b   1.000
_cell.length_c   1.000
_cell.angle_alpha   90.00
_cell.angle_beta   90.00
_cell.angle_gamma   90.00
#
_symmetry.space_group_name_H-M   'P 1'
#
loop_
_entity.id
_entity.type
_entity.pdbx_description
1 polymer ?
#
loop_
_entity_poly.entity_id
_entity_poly.type
_entity_poly.pdbx_seq_one_letter_code
_entity_poly.pdbx_strand_id
1 'polypeptide(L)'
;GELKELRVLNRVLQWTPAGLKYEADPRHAEIIVRGVAGAERALSAPGTSSKEFEATPGEEDVLPERTASLFRSFAARANYLALDRPDISQATKELCRRMSAPRATDLRALARVARYLAGAGRVVYEYPWQSRPVLRAYTDSDFAGCIATRLSTSGGAVMLGTHLLKHWASTQKRITLSSGEAELGAVVRGFSEALGIQSVARDLGVELQPEVHADSSAAIGICRRSGIGKVRHLAVAQLWVQD
;
A
#
# COMPACT_ATOMS: atom_id res chain seq x y z
N GLY A 1 3.94 12.40 -34.82
CA GLY A 1 3.31 13.25 -33.82
C GLY A 1 4.30 13.49 -32.69
N GLU A 2 4.45 14.72 -32.23
CA GLU A 2 5.32 15.05 -31.10
C GLU A 2 4.82 14.32 -29.86
N LEU A 3 5.73 13.63 -29.16
CA LEU A 3 5.49 13.08 -27.85
C LEU A 3 5.19 14.24 -26.89
N LYS A 4 3.96 14.36 -26.45
CA LYS A 4 3.59 15.35 -25.44
C LYS A 4 4.02 14.81 -24.07
N GLU A 5 5.04 15.44 -23.50
CA GLU A 5 5.51 15.16 -22.16
C GLU A 5 5.15 16.30 -21.21
N LEU A 6 4.68 15.95 -20.02
CA LEU A 6 4.42 16.89 -18.93
C LEU A 6 5.09 16.37 -17.66
N ARG A 7 5.80 17.26 -16.95
CA ARG A 7 6.37 16.95 -15.65
C ARG A 7 5.58 17.63 -14.54
N VAL A 8 5.00 16.83 -13.64
CA VAL A 8 4.23 17.30 -12.49
C VAL A 8 4.83 16.72 -11.22
N LEU A 9 5.30 17.57 -10.32
CA LEU A 9 5.95 17.16 -9.05
C LEU A 9 7.06 16.10 -9.28
N ASN A 10 7.86 16.31 -10.35
CA ASN A 10 8.91 15.41 -10.85
C ASN A 10 8.44 14.03 -11.36
N ARG A 11 7.15 13.78 -11.39
CA ARG A 11 6.56 12.66 -12.12
C ARG A 11 6.46 13.01 -13.59
N VAL A 12 6.74 12.05 -14.44
CA VAL A 12 6.71 12.26 -15.89
C VAL A 12 5.47 11.61 -16.48
N LEU A 13 4.69 12.39 -17.21
CA LEU A 13 3.51 11.96 -17.96
C LEU A 13 3.82 12.09 -19.45
N GLN A 14 3.70 10.99 -20.20
CA GLN A 14 3.92 10.98 -21.64
C GLN A 14 2.68 10.47 -22.37
N TRP A 15 2.11 11.29 -23.24
CA TRP A 15 1.03 10.88 -24.14
C TRP A 15 1.60 10.17 -25.34
N THR A 16 1.11 8.97 -25.60
CA THR A 16 1.48 8.16 -26.76
C THR A 16 0.23 7.81 -27.57
N PRO A 17 0.36 7.38 -28.83
CA PRO A 17 -0.78 6.88 -29.59
C PRO A 17 -1.51 5.70 -28.92
N ALA A 18 -0.79 4.88 -28.14
CA ALA A 18 -1.33 3.71 -27.45
C ALA A 18 -1.95 4.01 -26.08
N GLY A 19 -1.64 5.18 -25.48
CA GLY A 19 -2.10 5.49 -24.13
C GLY A 19 -1.24 6.54 -23.44
N LEU A 20 -1.26 6.52 -22.11
CA LEU A 20 -0.48 7.38 -21.24
C LEU A 20 0.60 6.54 -20.54
N LYS A 21 1.85 7.03 -20.51
CA LYS A 21 2.91 6.52 -19.64
C LYS A 21 3.07 7.44 -18.45
N TYR A 22 3.19 6.84 -17.28
CA TYR A 22 3.41 7.55 -16.02
C TYR A 22 4.65 6.98 -15.33
N GLU A 23 5.58 7.84 -15.02
CA GLU A 23 6.81 7.48 -14.29
C GLU A 23 6.86 8.20 -12.95
N ALA A 24 7.06 7.44 -11.87
CA ALA A 24 7.29 7.96 -10.53
C ALA A 24 8.60 8.77 -10.47
N ASP A 25 8.70 9.72 -9.52
CA ASP A 25 9.95 10.47 -9.30
C ASP A 25 11.11 9.53 -8.90
N PRO A 26 12.12 9.32 -9.73
CA PRO A 26 13.20 8.37 -9.45
C PRO A 26 14.17 8.85 -8.37
N ARG A 27 14.23 10.17 -8.07
CA ARG A 27 15.20 10.78 -7.15
C ARG A 27 15.09 10.24 -5.73
N HIS A 28 13.87 9.93 -5.26
CA HIS A 28 13.70 9.37 -3.92
C HIS A 28 14.32 7.98 -3.80
N ALA A 29 14.16 7.14 -4.82
CA ALA A 29 14.82 5.83 -4.89
C ALA A 29 16.35 5.99 -4.89
N GLU A 30 16.88 6.87 -5.73
CA GLU A 30 18.33 7.15 -5.81
C GLU A 30 18.91 7.63 -4.47
N ILE A 31 18.23 8.56 -3.79
CA ILE A 31 18.70 9.10 -2.49
C ILE A 31 18.71 7.98 -1.44
N ILE A 32 17.68 7.12 -1.41
CA ILE A 32 17.63 5.99 -0.47
C ILE A 32 18.77 5.01 -0.77
N VAL A 33 18.97 4.62 -2.02
CA VAL A 33 20.03 3.67 -2.43
C VAL A 33 21.42 4.21 -2.11
N ARG A 34 21.68 5.48 -2.39
CA ARG A 34 23.00 6.10 -2.12
C ARG A 34 23.26 6.33 -0.64
N GLY A 35 22.20 6.59 0.15
CA GLY A 35 22.33 6.99 1.55
C GLY A 35 22.26 5.84 2.55
N VAL A 36 21.77 4.68 2.16
CA VAL A 36 21.61 3.52 3.03
C VAL A 36 22.77 2.55 2.79
N ALA A 37 23.55 2.28 3.83
CA ALA A 37 24.67 1.33 3.76
C ALA A 37 24.19 -0.08 3.40
N GLY A 38 24.98 -0.79 2.60
CA GLY A 38 24.69 -2.18 2.20
C GLY A 38 23.65 -2.31 1.07
N ALA A 39 23.34 -1.20 0.37
CA ALA A 39 22.38 -1.22 -0.74
C ALA A 39 22.95 -1.76 -2.07
N GLU A 40 24.25 -2.04 -2.14
CA GLU A 40 24.97 -2.38 -3.39
C GLU A 40 24.49 -3.71 -4.03
N ARG A 41 23.99 -4.63 -3.22
CA ARG A 41 23.52 -5.94 -3.71
C ARG A 41 21.99 -5.97 -3.81
N ALA A 42 21.48 -5.93 -5.03
CA ALA A 42 20.05 -5.95 -5.32
C ALA A 42 19.32 -7.19 -4.74
N LEU A 43 18.05 -6.99 -4.40
CA LEU A 43 17.13 -8.04 -3.95
C LEU A 43 15.87 -8.03 -4.81
N SER A 44 15.22 -9.19 -4.91
CA SER A 44 13.96 -9.36 -5.67
C SER A 44 12.70 -8.97 -4.90
N ALA A 45 12.77 -8.79 -3.57
CA ALA A 45 11.62 -8.45 -2.74
C ALA A 45 11.99 -7.42 -1.66
N PRO A 46 11.16 -6.36 -1.46
CA PRO A 46 11.43 -5.34 -0.45
C PRO A 46 11.04 -5.77 0.96
N GLY A 47 10.08 -6.68 1.10
CA GLY A 47 9.58 -7.18 2.37
C GLY A 47 10.46 -8.26 2.97
N THR A 48 10.24 -8.53 4.25
CA THR A 48 10.92 -9.58 5.01
C THR A 48 9.89 -10.53 5.60
N SER A 49 10.26 -11.80 5.74
CA SER A 49 9.49 -12.72 6.56
C SER A 49 9.70 -12.41 8.06
N SER A 50 8.73 -12.74 8.90
CA SER A 50 8.84 -12.55 10.35
C SER A 50 10.08 -13.20 10.97
N LYS A 51 10.57 -14.30 10.39
CA LYS A 51 11.77 -15.02 10.83
C LYS A 51 13.08 -14.25 10.59
N GLU A 52 13.14 -13.41 9.55
CA GLU A 52 14.33 -12.60 9.26
C GLU A 52 14.51 -11.41 10.21
N PHE A 53 13.49 -11.15 11.05
CA PHE A 53 13.47 -10.07 12.04
C PHE A 53 13.70 -10.56 13.48
N GLU A 54 14.09 -11.82 13.69
CA GLU A 54 14.53 -12.20 15.02
C GLU A 54 15.74 -11.35 15.40
N ALA A 55 15.56 -10.56 16.45
CA ALA A 55 16.61 -9.67 16.94
C ALA A 55 17.73 -10.51 17.57
N THR A 56 18.95 -10.22 17.21
CA THR A 56 20.10 -10.71 17.98
C THR A 56 20.26 -9.86 19.26
N PRO A 57 20.91 -10.41 20.32
CA PRO A 57 21.15 -9.65 21.55
C PRO A 57 21.78 -8.27 21.25
N GLY A 58 21.19 -7.19 21.80
CA GLY A 58 21.59 -5.79 21.56
C GLY A 58 20.93 -5.10 20.37
N GLU A 59 20.24 -5.81 19.48
CA GLU A 59 19.50 -5.21 18.36
C GLU A 59 18.12 -4.67 18.75
N GLU A 60 17.67 -4.98 19.96
CA GLU A 60 16.42 -4.46 20.51
C GLU A 60 16.54 -3.04 21.05
N ASP A 61 17.76 -2.55 21.26
CA ASP A 61 17.99 -1.22 21.77
C ASP A 61 17.57 -0.15 20.75
N VAL A 62 17.01 0.94 21.28
CA VAL A 62 16.66 2.11 20.48
C VAL A 62 17.92 2.75 19.92
N LEU A 63 17.88 3.12 18.66
CA LEU A 63 19.01 3.74 17.98
C LEU A 63 19.40 5.08 18.61
N PRO A 64 20.70 5.43 18.64
CA PRO A 64 21.15 6.77 18.97
C PRO A 64 20.46 7.83 18.10
N GLU A 65 20.17 9.02 18.65
CA GLU A 65 19.34 10.03 17.99
C GLU A 65 19.82 10.41 16.57
N ARG A 66 21.11 10.50 16.36
CA ARG A 66 21.67 10.78 15.02
C ARG A 66 21.27 9.72 14.00
N THR A 67 21.37 8.45 14.37
CA THR A 67 21.01 7.30 13.49
C THR A 67 19.51 7.19 13.35
N ALA A 68 18.75 7.42 14.44
CA ALA A 68 17.29 7.46 14.42
C ALA A 68 16.75 8.56 13.49
N SER A 69 17.37 9.73 13.48
CA SER A 69 17.03 10.83 12.58
C SER A 69 17.27 10.48 11.12
N LEU A 70 18.38 9.81 10.78
CA LEU A 70 18.63 9.32 9.44
C LEU A 70 17.61 8.26 9.03
N PHE A 71 17.30 7.30 9.91
CA PHE A 71 16.26 6.30 9.65
C PHE A 71 14.91 6.97 9.32
N ARG A 72 14.47 7.93 10.14
CA ARG A 72 13.22 8.68 9.92
C ARG A 72 13.21 9.38 8.55
N SER A 73 14.32 10.00 8.19
CA SER A 73 14.47 10.68 6.89
C SER A 73 14.28 9.72 5.71
N PHE A 74 14.93 8.55 5.74
CA PHE A 74 14.79 7.56 4.67
C PHE A 74 13.42 6.86 4.68
N ALA A 75 12.86 6.56 5.85
CA ALA A 75 11.50 6.01 5.97
C ALA A 75 10.45 6.99 5.40
N ALA A 76 10.57 8.29 5.70
CA ALA A 76 9.69 9.31 5.14
C ALA A 76 9.81 9.43 3.60
N ARG A 77 11.04 9.33 3.06
CA ARG A 77 11.26 9.31 1.59
C ARG A 77 10.66 8.08 0.95
N ALA A 78 10.83 6.90 1.57
CA ALA A 78 10.22 5.67 1.11
C ALA A 78 8.69 5.77 1.14
N ASN A 79 8.11 6.39 2.18
CA ASN A 79 6.67 6.61 2.29
C ASN A 79 6.13 7.51 1.19
N TYR A 80 6.85 8.57 0.83
CA TYR A 80 6.49 9.42 -0.30
C TYR A 80 6.56 8.64 -1.63
N LEU A 81 7.64 7.89 -1.84
CA LEU A 81 7.81 7.06 -3.03
C LEU A 81 6.75 5.97 -3.13
N ALA A 82 6.33 5.39 -2.00
CA ALA A 82 5.32 4.34 -1.95
C ALA A 82 3.94 4.78 -2.45
N LEU A 83 3.67 6.09 -2.57
CA LEU A 83 2.43 6.59 -3.20
C LEU A 83 2.33 6.19 -4.67
N ASP A 84 3.48 6.08 -5.35
CA ASP A 84 3.59 5.73 -6.76
C ASP A 84 4.16 4.31 -6.98
N ARG A 85 4.51 3.60 -5.89
CA ARG A 85 5.20 2.32 -5.91
C ARG A 85 4.49 1.31 -4.98
N PRO A 86 3.42 0.64 -5.48
CA PRO A 86 2.67 -0.35 -4.71
C PRO A 86 3.55 -1.51 -4.23
N ASP A 87 4.58 -1.84 -4.98
CA ASP A 87 5.53 -2.91 -4.69
C ASP A 87 6.32 -2.70 -3.37
N ILE A 88 6.56 -1.46 -2.95
CA ILE A 88 7.21 -1.15 -1.66
C ILE A 88 6.23 -0.71 -0.57
N SER A 89 4.94 -0.60 -0.86
CA SER A 89 3.94 -0.02 0.05
C SER A 89 3.90 -0.72 1.41
N GLN A 90 3.85 -2.05 1.43
CA GLN A 90 3.81 -2.83 2.67
C GLN A 90 5.11 -2.71 3.48
N ALA A 91 6.26 -2.85 2.83
CA ALA A 91 7.55 -2.73 3.50
C ALA A 91 7.75 -1.34 4.11
N THR A 92 7.37 -0.30 3.36
CA THR A 92 7.44 1.09 3.80
C THR A 92 6.49 1.37 4.97
N LYS A 93 5.28 0.83 4.94
CA LYS A 93 4.34 0.92 6.08
C LYS A 93 5.00 0.39 7.37
N GLU A 94 5.70 -0.75 7.29
CA GLU A 94 6.37 -1.31 8.46
C GLU A 94 7.52 -0.41 8.95
N LEU A 95 8.32 0.18 8.05
CA LEU A 95 9.34 1.16 8.43
C LEU A 95 8.73 2.38 9.15
N CYS A 96 7.62 2.92 8.62
CA CYS A 96 6.96 4.08 9.19
C CYS A 96 6.41 3.84 10.60
N ARG A 97 5.96 2.62 10.90
CA ARG A 97 5.49 2.24 12.24
C ARG A 97 6.59 2.29 13.31
N ARG A 98 7.85 2.24 12.91
CA ARG A 98 9.02 2.24 13.80
C ARG A 98 9.66 3.62 13.98
N MET A 99 9.18 4.66 13.27
CA MET A 99 9.82 5.98 13.28
C MET A 99 9.89 6.65 14.67
N SER A 100 8.99 6.31 15.60
CA SER A 100 9.00 6.86 16.95
C SER A 100 10.19 6.37 17.79
N ALA A 101 10.54 5.10 17.68
CA ALA A 101 11.61 4.46 18.43
C ALA A 101 12.28 3.38 17.55
N PRO A 102 13.07 3.78 16.54
CA PRO A 102 13.69 2.83 15.63
C PRO A 102 14.83 2.07 16.31
N ARG A 103 15.00 0.80 15.91
CA ARG A 103 15.99 -0.14 16.45
C ARG A 103 16.96 -0.62 15.35
N ALA A 104 17.99 -1.32 15.71
CA ALA A 104 18.96 -1.87 14.74
C ALA A 104 18.30 -2.84 13.74
N THR A 105 17.29 -3.62 14.17
CA THR A 105 16.48 -4.47 13.28
C THR A 105 15.79 -3.67 12.20
N ASP A 106 15.32 -2.44 12.51
CA ASP A 106 14.63 -1.58 11.56
C ASP A 106 15.60 -1.01 10.51
N LEU A 107 16.88 -0.84 10.84
CA LEU A 107 17.93 -0.50 9.86
C LEU A 107 18.11 -1.62 8.84
N ARG A 108 18.05 -2.89 9.27
CA ARG A 108 18.09 -4.03 8.34
C ARG A 108 16.91 -4.03 7.39
N ALA A 109 15.71 -3.72 7.89
CA ALA A 109 14.51 -3.57 7.08
C ALA A 109 14.66 -2.43 6.05
N LEU A 110 15.19 -1.29 6.49
CA LEU A 110 15.47 -0.16 5.60
C LEU A 110 16.51 -0.53 4.53
N ALA A 111 17.60 -1.20 4.93
CA ALA A 111 18.62 -1.67 3.99
C ALA A 111 18.03 -2.66 2.95
N ARG A 112 17.06 -3.50 3.35
CA ARG A 112 16.38 -4.40 2.43
C ARG A 112 15.55 -3.64 1.39
N VAL A 113 14.79 -2.63 1.81
CA VAL A 113 14.06 -1.75 0.88
C VAL A 113 15.03 -1.03 -0.05
N ALA A 114 16.15 -0.51 0.45
CA ALA A 114 17.17 0.14 -0.36
C ALA A 114 17.78 -0.82 -1.40
N ARG A 115 18.10 -2.06 -1.01
CA ARG A 115 18.60 -3.11 -1.92
C ARG A 115 17.57 -3.50 -2.99
N TYR A 116 16.30 -3.56 -2.63
CA TYR A 116 15.23 -3.78 -3.62
C TYR A 116 15.20 -2.62 -4.63
N LEU A 117 15.23 -1.38 -4.16
CA LEU A 117 15.24 -0.19 -5.01
C LEU A 117 16.50 -0.10 -5.89
N ALA A 118 17.64 -0.64 -5.46
CA ALA A 118 18.86 -0.73 -6.28
C ALA A 118 18.64 -1.58 -7.54
N GLY A 119 17.83 -2.64 -7.45
CA GLY A 119 17.46 -3.49 -8.59
C GLY A 119 16.22 -3.03 -9.35
N ALA A 120 15.34 -2.25 -8.72
CA ALA A 120 14.05 -1.84 -9.25
C ALA A 120 13.80 -0.33 -9.01
N GLY A 121 14.81 0.50 -9.24
CA GLY A 121 14.75 1.95 -8.97
C GLY A 121 13.76 2.71 -9.84
N ARG A 122 13.51 2.23 -11.07
CA ARG A 122 12.62 2.87 -12.03
C ARG A 122 11.41 1.99 -12.33
N VAL A 123 10.21 2.57 -12.27
CA VAL A 123 8.96 1.94 -12.71
C VAL A 123 8.20 2.92 -13.57
N VAL A 124 7.79 2.46 -14.74
CA VAL A 124 6.93 3.20 -15.68
C VAL A 124 5.63 2.43 -15.81
N TYR A 125 4.53 3.08 -15.46
CA TYR A 125 3.19 2.54 -15.68
C TYR A 125 2.74 2.87 -17.09
N GLU A 126 2.13 1.89 -17.75
CA GLU A 126 1.49 2.09 -19.04
C GLU A 126 -0.03 2.01 -18.85
N TYR A 127 -0.71 3.05 -19.27
CA TYR A 127 -2.17 3.19 -19.24
C TYR A 127 -2.68 3.20 -20.70
N PRO A 128 -2.86 2.03 -21.34
CA PRO A 128 -3.36 1.96 -22.71
C PRO A 128 -4.79 2.51 -22.79
N TRP A 129 -5.14 3.12 -23.94
CA TRP A 129 -6.52 3.53 -24.17
C TRP A 129 -7.44 2.32 -24.09
N GLN A 130 -8.54 2.45 -23.35
CA GLN A 130 -9.51 1.36 -23.15
C GLN A 130 -10.94 1.89 -23.28
N SER A 131 -11.84 1.04 -23.80
CA SER A 131 -13.24 1.35 -23.95
C SER A 131 -14.03 0.73 -22.80
N ARG A 132 -14.97 1.50 -22.18
CA ARG A 132 -15.89 1.04 -21.13
C ARG A 132 -15.20 0.31 -19.97
N PRO A 133 -14.22 0.93 -19.31
CA PRO A 133 -13.55 0.31 -18.18
C PRO A 133 -14.50 0.16 -17.00
N VAL A 134 -14.35 -0.93 -16.24
CA VAL A 134 -15.07 -1.17 -14.99
C VAL A 134 -14.18 -0.75 -13.83
N LEU A 135 -14.76 -0.08 -12.83
CA LEU A 135 -14.07 0.29 -11.59
C LEU A 135 -14.11 -0.89 -10.61
N ARG A 136 -12.96 -1.47 -10.30
CA ARG A 136 -12.83 -2.62 -9.39
C ARG A 136 -11.90 -2.32 -8.24
N ALA A 137 -12.35 -2.56 -7.02
CA ALA A 137 -11.50 -2.59 -5.84
C ALA A 137 -11.23 -4.04 -5.45
N TYR A 138 -9.96 -4.41 -5.35
CA TYR A 138 -9.49 -5.69 -4.83
C TYR A 138 -9.01 -5.47 -3.41
N THR A 139 -9.44 -6.31 -2.49
CA THR A 139 -9.14 -6.18 -1.06
C THR A 139 -8.71 -7.49 -0.46
N ASP A 140 -7.76 -7.40 0.46
CA ASP A 140 -7.20 -8.52 1.21
C ASP A 140 -6.80 -8.07 2.61
N SER A 141 -6.70 -9.01 3.54
CA SER A 141 -6.30 -8.72 4.92
C SER A 141 -5.49 -9.87 5.52
N ASP A 142 -4.34 -9.56 6.11
CA ASP A 142 -3.73 -10.48 7.04
C ASP A 142 -4.55 -10.55 8.34
N PHE A 143 -4.67 -11.72 8.95
CA PHE A 143 -5.30 -11.84 10.26
C PHE A 143 -4.25 -11.80 11.37
N ALA A 144 -4.32 -10.77 12.23
CA ALA A 144 -3.44 -10.59 13.38
C ALA A 144 -1.93 -10.64 13.04
N GLY A 145 -1.55 -10.20 11.82
CA GLY A 145 -0.19 -10.31 11.31
C GLY A 145 0.86 -9.53 12.10
N CYS A 146 0.45 -8.49 12.84
CA CYS A 146 1.33 -7.82 13.78
C CYS A 146 1.40 -8.60 15.11
N ILE A 147 2.49 -9.34 15.34
CA ILE A 147 2.67 -10.16 16.54
C ILE A 147 2.58 -9.31 17.83
N ALA A 148 3.15 -8.10 17.82
CA ALA A 148 3.20 -7.24 19.01
C ALA A 148 1.85 -6.64 19.39
N THR A 149 1.01 -6.26 18.41
CA THR A 149 -0.26 -5.57 18.65
C THR A 149 -1.48 -6.42 18.34
N ARG A 150 -1.29 -7.56 17.68
CA ARG A 150 -2.36 -8.41 17.14
C ARG A 150 -3.33 -7.69 16.19
N LEU A 151 -2.91 -6.54 15.66
CA LEU A 151 -3.66 -5.84 14.65
C LEU A 151 -3.42 -6.45 13.26
N SER A 152 -4.47 -6.49 12.47
CA SER A 152 -4.45 -6.93 11.07
C SER A 152 -3.99 -5.80 10.15
N THR A 153 -3.50 -6.15 8.97
CA THR A 153 -3.23 -5.21 7.88
C THR A 153 -4.25 -5.39 6.78
N SER A 154 -4.85 -4.32 6.32
CA SER A 154 -5.64 -4.32 5.08
C SER A 154 -4.79 -3.85 3.92
N GLY A 155 -4.76 -4.64 2.86
CA GLY A 155 -4.23 -4.30 1.55
C GLY A 155 -5.34 -4.08 0.54
N GLY A 156 -5.07 -3.33 -0.51
CA GLY A 156 -6.00 -3.23 -1.62
C GLY A 156 -5.49 -2.39 -2.77
N ALA A 157 -6.20 -2.54 -3.89
CA ALA A 157 -5.97 -1.80 -5.12
C ALA A 157 -7.29 -1.45 -5.78
N VAL A 158 -7.42 -0.24 -6.30
CA VAL A 158 -8.54 0.16 -7.15
C VAL A 158 -8.06 0.30 -8.58
N MET A 159 -8.70 -0.46 -9.46
CA MET A 159 -8.41 -0.55 -10.88
C MET A 159 -9.56 0.05 -11.68
N LEU A 160 -9.23 0.83 -12.70
CA LEU A 160 -10.17 1.19 -13.76
C LEU A 160 -9.82 0.38 -15.01
N GLY A 161 -10.51 -0.71 -15.24
CA GLY A 161 -10.11 -1.70 -16.23
C GLY A 161 -8.72 -2.27 -15.91
N THR A 162 -7.72 -2.01 -16.76
CA THR A 162 -6.32 -2.42 -16.57
C THR A 162 -5.46 -1.38 -15.84
N HIS A 163 -6.02 -0.22 -15.51
CA HIS A 163 -5.29 0.90 -14.92
C HIS A 163 -5.35 0.87 -13.39
N LEU A 164 -4.20 0.81 -12.72
CA LEU A 164 -4.11 1.02 -11.29
C LEU A 164 -4.30 2.51 -10.96
N LEU A 165 -5.39 2.85 -10.26
CA LEU A 165 -5.68 4.22 -9.83
C LEU A 165 -5.22 4.50 -8.41
N LYS A 166 -5.35 3.51 -7.52
CA LYS A 166 -5.00 3.65 -6.11
C LYS A 166 -4.60 2.31 -5.52
N HIS A 167 -3.71 2.34 -4.55
CA HIS A 167 -3.37 1.18 -3.74
C HIS A 167 -3.13 1.61 -2.28
N TRP A 168 -3.16 0.65 -1.37
CA TRP A 168 -2.82 0.89 0.04
C TRP A 168 -2.35 -0.39 0.72
N ALA A 169 -1.57 -0.19 1.77
CA ALA A 169 -1.32 -1.16 2.82
C ALA A 169 -1.43 -0.41 4.15
N SER A 170 -2.32 -0.83 5.04
CA SER A 170 -2.52 -0.13 6.31
C SER A 170 -2.93 -1.05 7.45
N THR A 171 -2.40 -0.77 8.63
CA THR A 171 -2.79 -1.45 9.85
C THR A 171 -4.23 -1.07 10.23
N GLN A 172 -5.06 -2.07 10.52
CA GLN A 172 -6.41 -1.85 11.04
C GLN A 172 -6.34 -1.23 12.44
N LYS A 173 -7.34 -0.41 12.77
CA LYS A 173 -7.37 0.31 14.05
C LYS A 173 -7.87 -0.53 15.22
N ARG A 174 -8.46 -1.69 14.97
CA ARG A 174 -9.07 -2.57 15.96
C ARG A 174 -8.53 -3.98 15.80
N ILE A 175 -8.43 -4.70 16.91
CA ILE A 175 -8.19 -6.13 16.90
C ILE A 175 -9.48 -6.81 16.45
N THR A 176 -9.37 -7.70 15.48
CA THR A 176 -10.46 -8.52 14.95
C THR A 176 -10.42 -9.90 15.63
N LEU A 177 -11.59 -10.51 15.84
CA LEU A 177 -11.70 -11.79 16.51
C LEU A 177 -11.64 -12.99 15.55
N SER A 178 -11.72 -12.73 14.26
CA SER A 178 -11.63 -13.75 13.20
C SER A 178 -11.03 -13.16 11.93
N SER A 179 -10.53 -14.04 11.04
CA SER A 179 -10.06 -13.65 9.71
C SER A 179 -11.19 -13.01 8.89
N GLY A 180 -12.43 -13.53 8.99
CA GLY A 180 -13.58 -12.95 8.29
C GLY A 180 -13.90 -11.50 8.71
N GLU A 181 -13.63 -11.14 9.97
CA GLU A 181 -13.77 -9.74 10.42
C GLU A 181 -12.64 -8.85 9.93
N ALA A 182 -11.41 -9.38 9.88
CA ALA A 182 -10.28 -8.66 9.30
C ALA A 182 -10.54 -8.37 7.81
N GLU A 183 -11.02 -9.37 7.08
CA GLU A 183 -11.42 -9.26 5.68
C GLU A 183 -12.58 -8.25 5.48
N LEU A 184 -13.61 -8.29 6.34
CA LEU A 184 -14.67 -7.29 6.30
C LEU A 184 -14.13 -5.86 6.45
N GLY A 185 -13.14 -5.67 7.35
CA GLY A 185 -12.47 -4.38 7.51
C GLY A 185 -11.76 -3.92 6.23
N ALA A 186 -11.15 -4.84 5.49
CA ALA A 186 -10.54 -4.56 4.19
C ALA A 186 -11.59 -4.22 3.12
N VAL A 187 -12.70 -4.96 3.07
CA VAL A 187 -13.83 -4.73 2.15
C VAL A 187 -14.46 -3.37 2.38
N VAL A 188 -14.76 -3.01 3.64
CA VAL A 188 -15.30 -1.68 4.00
C VAL A 188 -14.41 -0.56 3.49
N ARG A 189 -13.09 -0.72 3.64
CA ARG A 189 -12.15 0.26 3.11
C ARG A 189 -12.16 0.28 1.58
N GLY A 190 -12.17 -0.88 0.93
CA GLY A 190 -12.25 -0.99 -0.53
C GLY A 190 -13.45 -0.26 -1.12
N PHE A 191 -14.63 -0.43 -0.50
CA PHE A 191 -15.83 0.32 -0.87
C PHE A 191 -15.64 1.84 -0.70
N SER A 192 -15.12 2.28 0.45
CA SER A 192 -14.88 3.71 0.69
C SER A 192 -13.97 4.34 -0.36
N GLU A 193 -12.89 3.65 -0.73
CA GLU A 193 -11.94 4.13 -1.74
C GLU A 193 -12.57 4.13 -3.15
N ALA A 194 -13.33 3.10 -3.50
CA ALA A 194 -14.02 3.00 -4.79
C ALA A 194 -15.11 4.06 -4.94
N LEU A 195 -15.91 4.31 -3.90
CA LEU A 195 -16.93 5.37 -3.90
C LEU A 195 -16.30 6.76 -3.99
N GLY A 196 -15.14 6.98 -3.36
CA GLY A 196 -14.40 8.22 -3.51
C GLY A 196 -13.97 8.48 -4.96
N ILE A 197 -13.45 7.44 -5.65
CA ILE A 197 -13.08 7.53 -7.07
C ILE A 197 -14.34 7.72 -7.95
N GLN A 198 -15.43 7.00 -7.67
CA GLN A 198 -16.70 7.18 -8.37
C GLN A 198 -17.19 8.64 -8.27
N SER A 199 -17.10 9.25 -7.08
CA SER A 199 -17.49 10.65 -6.88
C SER A 199 -16.66 11.59 -7.75
N VAL A 200 -15.32 11.42 -7.75
CA VAL A 200 -14.43 12.23 -8.61
C VAL A 200 -14.75 12.02 -10.09
N ALA A 201 -14.99 10.78 -10.52
CA ALA A 201 -15.35 10.48 -11.90
C ALA A 201 -16.66 11.18 -12.31
N ARG A 202 -17.67 11.17 -11.43
CA ARG A 202 -18.95 11.84 -11.67
C ARG A 202 -18.78 13.35 -11.78
N ASP A 203 -17.91 13.97 -10.98
CA ASP A 203 -17.59 15.40 -11.08
C ASP A 203 -16.92 15.73 -12.42
N LEU A 204 -16.25 14.75 -13.04
CA LEU A 204 -15.66 14.84 -14.39
C LEU A 204 -16.65 14.41 -15.49
N GLY A 205 -17.92 14.15 -15.19
CA GLY A 205 -18.95 13.74 -16.15
C GLY A 205 -18.87 12.26 -16.56
N VAL A 206 -18.19 11.40 -15.78
CA VAL A 206 -18.03 9.97 -16.07
C VAL A 206 -18.78 9.15 -15.01
N GLU A 207 -19.79 8.39 -15.45
CA GLU A 207 -20.52 7.47 -14.59
C GLU A 207 -19.80 6.13 -14.49
N LEU A 208 -19.43 5.74 -13.27
CA LEU A 208 -18.79 4.46 -12.96
C LEU A 208 -19.63 3.69 -11.94
N GLN A 209 -19.68 2.36 -12.12
CA GLN A 209 -20.25 1.45 -11.14
C GLN A 209 -19.12 0.70 -10.46
N PRO A 210 -18.86 0.89 -9.15
CA PRO A 210 -17.80 0.21 -8.44
C PRO A 210 -18.20 -1.22 -8.10
N GLU A 211 -17.26 -2.14 -8.32
CA GLU A 211 -17.30 -3.53 -7.85
C GLU A 211 -16.21 -3.73 -6.80
N VAL A 212 -16.51 -4.39 -5.69
CA VAL A 212 -15.51 -4.77 -4.69
C VAL A 212 -15.33 -6.29 -4.67
N HIS A 213 -14.10 -6.73 -4.80
CA HIS A 213 -13.69 -8.12 -4.86
C HIS A 213 -12.87 -8.48 -3.61
N ALA A 214 -13.29 -9.53 -2.93
CA ALA A 214 -12.60 -10.15 -1.81
C ALA A 214 -12.66 -11.67 -1.98
N ASP A 215 -11.69 -12.40 -1.46
CA ASP A 215 -11.64 -13.86 -1.52
C ASP A 215 -12.34 -14.53 -0.32
N SER A 216 -12.63 -13.76 0.74
CA SER A 216 -13.29 -14.25 1.94
C SER A 216 -14.79 -14.44 1.77
N SER A 217 -15.23 -15.69 1.68
CA SER A 217 -16.66 -16.05 1.68
C SER A 217 -17.39 -15.57 2.93
N ALA A 218 -16.70 -15.52 4.08
CA ALA A 218 -17.25 -15.01 5.34
C ALA A 218 -17.54 -13.51 5.26
N ALA A 219 -16.59 -12.70 4.78
CA ALA A 219 -16.77 -11.26 4.57
C ALA A 219 -17.89 -10.97 3.56
N ILE A 220 -17.88 -11.67 2.42
CA ILE A 220 -18.94 -11.56 1.39
C ILE A 220 -20.30 -11.93 1.98
N GLY A 221 -20.38 -12.98 2.79
CA GLY A 221 -21.62 -13.39 3.45
C GLY A 221 -22.12 -12.35 4.47
N ILE A 222 -21.24 -11.61 5.12
CA ILE A 222 -21.62 -10.50 6.00
C ILE A 222 -22.15 -9.32 5.18
N CYS A 223 -21.51 -8.96 4.08
CA CYS A 223 -21.93 -7.86 3.23
C CYS A 223 -23.30 -8.12 2.54
N ARG A 224 -23.59 -9.36 2.15
CA ARG A 224 -24.83 -9.72 1.42
C ARG A 224 -26.07 -9.92 2.28
N ARG A 225 -25.93 -10.01 3.61
CA ARG A 225 -27.08 -10.18 4.51
C ARG A 225 -27.56 -8.84 5.02
N SER A 226 -28.82 -8.73 5.41
CA SER A 226 -29.34 -7.62 6.19
C SER A 226 -29.08 -7.84 7.69
N GLY A 227 -28.55 -6.79 8.36
CA GLY A 227 -28.41 -6.73 9.82
C GLY A 227 -27.17 -7.46 10.38
N ILE A 228 -27.00 -7.34 11.68
CA ILE A 228 -25.79 -7.69 12.43
C ILE A 228 -25.49 -9.21 12.42
N GLY A 229 -26.53 -10.06 12.41
CA GLY A 229 -26.38 -11.51 12.50
C GLY A 229 -25.61 -11.95 13.75
N LYS A 230 -24.64 -12.87 13.57
CA LYS A 230 -23.81 -13.41 14.68
C LYS A 230 -22.67 -12.47 15.13
N VAL A 231 -22.34 -11.42 14.35
CA VAL A 231 -21.21 -10.51 14.61
C VAL A 231 -21.65 -9.27 15.40
N ARG A 232 -22.32 -9.47 16.52
CA ARG A 232 -22.94 -8.43 17.33
C ARG A 232 -21.98 -7.38 17.91
N HIS A 233 -20.68 -7.70 17.96
CA HIS A 233 -19.62 -6.81 18.44
C HIS A 233 -19.08 -5.86 17.35
N LEU A 234 -19.46 -6.06 16.08
CA LEU A 234 -19.07 -5.15 15.01
C LEU A 234 -19.82 -3.81 15.15
N ALA A 235 -19.09 -2.73 14.96
CA ALA A 235 -19.69 -1.42 14.97
C ALA A 235 -20.60 -1.22 13.74
N VAL A 236 -21.73 -0.53 13.91
CA VAL A 236 -22.63 -0.15 12.82
C VAL A 236 -21.87 0.53 11.67
N ALA A 237 -20.83 1.29 11.99
CA ALA A 237 -19.93 1.93 11.01
C ALA A 237 -19.20 0.94 10.05
N GLN A 238 -19.25 -0.36 10.28
CA GLN A 238 -18.71 -1.37 9.36
C GLN A 238 -19.79 -2.06 8.54
N LEU A 239 -21.06 -1.89 8.91
CA LEU A 239 -22.20 -2.60 8.29
C LEU A 239 -22.92 -1.78 7.21
N TRP A 240 -22.55 -0.52 7.02
CA TRP A 240 -23.13 0.33 5.96
C TRP A 240 -22.89 -0.25 4.54
N VAL A 241 -21.94 -1.16 4.38
CA VAL A 241 -21.69 -1.88 3.12
C VAL A 241 -22.77 -2.90 2.75
N GLN A 242 -23.77 -3.10 3.64
CA GLN A 242 -24.94 -3.97 3.41
C GLN A 242 -26.06 -3.23 2.67
N ASP A 243 -26.04 -1.89 2.65
CA ASP A 243 -26.99 -0.99 1.98
C ASP A 243 -26.57 -0.72 0.53
#